data_c9500b01a0f7f0504133ea700f9ac09e
#
_entry.id   c9500b01a0f7f0504133ea700f9ac09e
#
_cell.length_a   1.000
_cell.length_b   1.000
_cell.length_c   1.000
_cell.angle_alpha   90.00
_cell.angle_beta   90.00
_cell.angle_gamma   90.00
#
_symmetry.space_group_name_H-M   'P 1'
#
loop_
_entity.id
_entity.type
_entity.pdbx_description
1 polymer ?
#
loop_
_entity_poly.entity_id
_entity_poly.type
_entity_poly.pdbx_seq_one_letter_code
_entity_poly.pdbx_strand_id
1 'polypeptide(L)'
;LPAKQFSAGMAEVIKYGLITDYDFLEWLEVNAQMLLNRDENALAYAIEKSCSNKAMIVSADETEQGKRAILNLGHTFGHAIETFQEYTGFLHGEAVAIGMLMAMEVSVLAGHLVDQDVQRIRRLLEVFSLPSRPPDNMTSTDFISLMYRDKKVLDGKLRLVLLRALGDAYVEDDSSQSWLKKVLISTCGA
;
A
#
# COMPACT_ATOMS: atom_id res chain seq x y z
N LEU A 1 -14.77 4.03 16.51
CA LEU A 1 -14.15 4.84 15.46
C LEU A 1 -15.21 5.29 14.45
N PRO A 2 -15.17 6.54 13.94
CA PRO A 2 -15.96 6.97 12.80
C PRO A 2 -15.68 6.10 11.56
N ALA A 3 -16.67 5.98 10.66
CA ALA A 3 -16.57 5.08 9.50
C ALA A 3 -15.31 5.35 8.64
N LYS A 4 -15.04 6.61 8.32
CA LYS A 4 -13.87 6.99 7.51
C LYS A 4 -12.54 6.59 8.17
N GLN A 5 -12.41 6.77 9.49
CA GLN A 5 -11.19 6.38 10.22
C GLN A 5 -11.03 4.85 10.30
N PHE A 6 -12.13 4.13 10.39
CA PHE A 6 -12.08 2.68 10.34
C PHE A 6 -11.63 2.19 8.96
N SER A 7 -12.22 2.70 7.90
CA SER A 7 -11.81 2.38 6.53
C SER A 7 -10.31 2.65 6.33
N ALA A 8 -9.82 3.81 6.75
CA ALA A 8 -8.40 4.12 6.70
C ALA A 8 -7.54 3.10 7.48
N GLY A 9 -8.02 2.65 8.66
CA GLY A 9 -7.36 1.59 9.42
C GLY A 9 -7.33 0.25 8.68
N MET A 10 -8.39 -0.08 7.93
CA MET A 10 -8.45 -1.33 7.15
C MET A 10 -7.44 -1.37 6.01
N ALA A 11 -7.01 -0.24 5.47
CA ALA A 11 -5.90 -0.20 4.50
C ALA A 11 -4.62 -0.81 5.09
N GLU A 12 -4.28 -0.48 6.35
CA GLU A 12 -3.13 -1.03 7.05
C GLU A 12 -3.29 -2.52 7.36
N VAL A 13 -4.51 -2.96 7.66
CA VAL A 13 -4.81 -4.40 7.89
C VAL A 13 -4.63 -5.18 6.59
N ILE A 14 -5.17 -4.70 5.48
CA ILE A 14 -5.04 -5.33 4.14
C ILE A 14 -3.56 -5.38 3.73
N LYS A 15 -2.79 -4.34 4.04
CA LYS A 15 -1.35 -4.32 3.77
C LYS A 15 -0.62 -5.53 4.33
N TYR A 16 -0.93 -5.99 5.56
CA TYR A 16 -0.28 -7.18 6.12
C TYR A 16 -0.55 -8.45 5.29
N GLY A 17 -1.77 -8.61 4.81
CA GLY A 17 -2.09 -9.70 3.88
C GLY A 17 -1.26 -9.64 2.60
N LEU A 18 -1.09 -8.43 2.05
CA LEU A 18 -0.34 -8.21 0.81
C LEU A 18 1.16 -8.45 0.97
N ILE A 19 1.76 -8.10 2.11
CA ILE A 19 3.22 -8.13 2.25
C ILE A 19 3.77 -9.45 2.78
N THR A 20 2.98 -10.26 3.51
CA THR A 20 3.53 -11.43 4.20
C THR A 20 2.55 -12.58 4.49
N ASP A 21 1.23 -12.39 4.36
CA ASP A 21 0.24 -13.38 4.83
C ASP A 21 -0.92 -13.51 3.83
N TYR A 22 -0.71 -14.31 2.78
CA TYR A 22 -1.72 -14.53 1.73
C TYR A 22 -3.01 -15.15 2.29
N ASP A 23 -2.91 -16.09 3.23
CA ASP A 23 -4.09 -16.72 3.85
C ASP A 23 -4.92 -15.68 4.61
N PHE A 24 -4.26 -14.73 5.26
CA PHE A 24 -4.93 -13.61 5.91
C PHE A 24 -5.60 -12.68 4.90
N LEU A 25 -4.99 -12.45 3.73
CA LEU A 25 -5.62 -11.69 2.65
C LEU A 25 -6.92 -12.35 2.18
N GLU A 26 -6.91 -13.64 1.92
CA GLU A 26 -8.10 -14.39 1.52
C GLU A 26 -9.18 -14.36 2.62
N TRP A 27 -8.76 -14.50 3.88
CA TRP A 27 -9.68 -14.38 5.01
C TRP A 27 -10.34 -13.00 5.08
N LEU A 28 -9.60 -11.91 4.83
CA LEU A 28 -10.12 -10.54 4.80
C LEU A 28 -11.17 -10.36 3.70
N GLU A 29 -10.97 -10.93 2.52
CA GLU A 29 -11.94 -10.89 1.43
C GLU A 29 -13.26 -11.59 1.81
N VAL A 30 -13.16 -12.80 2.37
CA VAL A 30 -14.34 -13.59 2.77
C VAL A 30 -15.10 -12.92 3.91
N ASN A 31 -14.40 -12.31 4.85
CA ASN A 31 -15.00 -11.74 6.06
C ASN A 31 -15.18 -10.21 6.01
N ALA A 32 -15.01 -9.58 4.84
CA ALA A 32 -15.08 -8.13 4.68
C ALA A 32 -16.38 -7.54 5.21
N GLN A 33 -17.52 -8.21 4.96
CA GLN A 33 -18.83 -7.75 5.44
C GLN A 33 -18.98 -7.84 6.97
N MET A 34 -18.41 -8.87 7.60
CA MET A 34 -18.39 -8.98 9.07
C MET A 34 -17.56 -7.85 9.68
N LEU A 35 -16.40 -7.54 9.08
CA LEU A 35 -15.54 -6.43 9.50
C LEU A 35 -16.25 -5.08 9.36
N LEU A 36 -16.97 -4.84 8.25
CA LEU A 36 -17.78 -3.63 8.05
C LEU A 36 -18.88 -3.49 9.10
N ASN A 37 -19.52 -4.60 9.46
CA ASN A 37 -20.56 -4.66 10.50
C ASN A 37 -19.99 -4.59 11.93
N ARG A 38 -18.67 -4.48 12.07
CA ARG A 38 -17.97 -4.40 13.37
C ARG A 38 -18.17 -5.66 14.22
N ASP A 39 -18.27 -6.84 13.60
CA ASP A 39 -18.30 -8.09 14.33
C ASP A 39 -17.08 -8.22 15.23
N GLU A 40 -17.29 -8.45 16.51
CA GLU A 40 -16.22 -8.43 17.52
C GLU A 40 -15.20 -9.55 17.30
N ASN A 41 -15.64 -10.74 16.87
CA ASN A 41 -14.75 -11.87 16.64
C ASN A 41 -13.91 -11.65 15.38
N ALA A 42 -14.53 -11.13 14.30
CA ALA A 42 -13.80 -10.80 13.09
C ALA A 42 -12.77 -9.67 13.33
N LEU A 43 -13.13 -8.65 14.11
CA LEU A 43 -12.19 -7.58 14.49
C LEU A 43 -11.06 -8.10 15.37
N ALA A 44 -11.35 -8.93 16.38
CA ALA A 44 -10.34 -9.51 17.25
C ALA A 44 -9.31 -10.33 16.44
N TYR A 45 -9.78 -11.17 15.52
CA TYR A 45 -8.92 -11.96 14.65
C TYR A 45 -8.06 -11.08 13.74
N ALA A 46 -8.66 -10.07 13.09
CA ALA A 46 -7.92 -9.15 12.20
C ALA A 46 -6.84 -8.37 12.96
N ILE A 47 -7.11 -7.93 14.19
CA ILE A 47 -6.15 -7.24 15.06
C ILE A 47 -5.02 -8.19 15.48
N GLU A 48 -5.35 -9.39 15.95
CA GLU A 48 -4.36 -10.40 16.37
C GLU A 48 -3.41 -10.75 15.22
N LYS A 49 -3.95 -11.04 14.03
CA LYS A 49 -3.17 -11.33 12.83
C LYS A 49 -2.27 -10.16 12.41
N SER A 50 -2.81 -8.95 12.42
CA SER A 50 -2.03 -7.74 12.10
C SER A 50 -0.87 -7.54 13.07
N CYS A 51 -1.11 -7.69 14.38
CA CYS A 51 -0.08 -7.58 15.41
C CYS A 51 0.98 -8.68 15.26
N SER A 52 0.57 -9.92 15.03
CA SER A 52 1.46 -11.06 14.82
C SER A 52 2.35 -10.87 13.59
N ASN A 53 1.78 -10.49 12.46
CA ASN A 53 2.51 -10.21 11.22
C ASN A 53 3.52 -9.07 11.41
N LYS A 54 3.11 -7.99 12.07
CA LYS A 54 4.02 -6.89 12.40
C LYS A 54 5.17 -7.36 13.29
N ALA A 55 4.86 -8.08 14.36
CA ALA A 55 5.87 -8.57 15.30
C ALA A 55 6.88 -9.49 14.61
N MET A 56 6.42 -10.40 13.74
CA MET A 56 7.27 -11.29 12.95
C MET A 56 8.25 -10.50 12.05
N ILE A 57 7.76 -9.49 11.33
CA ILE A 57 8.59 -8.66 10.45
C ILE A 57 9.61 -7.86 11.26
N VAL A 58 9.19 -7.24 12.37
CA VAL A 58 10.06 -6.41 13.21
C VAL A 58 11.12 -7.27 13.91
N SER A 59 10.78 -8.45 14.41
CA SER A 59 11.75 -9.35 15.05
C SER A 59 12.79 -9.92 14.09
N ALA A 60 12.45 -10.02 12.80
CA ALA A 60 13.38 -10.47 11.76
C ALA A 60 14.38 -9.39 11.30
N ASP A 61 14.15 -8.12 11.64
CA ASP A 61 14.99 -6.98 11.27
C ASP A 61 14.79 -5.80 12.24
N GLU A 62 15.47 -5.89 13.40
CA GLU A 62 15.39 -4.86 14.43
C GLU A 62 16.03 -3.51 14.00
N THR A 63 16.92 -3.54 13.00
CA THR A 63 17.72 -2.38 12.59
C THR A 63 17.20 -1.64 11.35
N GLU A 64 16.05 -2.01 10.80
CA GLU A 64 15.43 -1.41 9.59
C GLU A 64 16.28 -1.47 8.30
N GLN A 65 17.25 -2.38 8.23
CA GLN A 65 18.18 -2.43 7.10
C GLN A 65 17.72 -3.31 5.92
N GLY A 66 16.58 -4.01 6.02
CA GLY A 66 16.14 -4.92 4.97
C GLY A 66 14.67 -5.29 5.05
N LYS A 67 14.35 -6.36 5.79
CA LYS A 67 12.99 -6.95 5.81
C LYS A 67 11.92 -6.02 6.37
N ARG A 68 12.24 -5.17 7.35
CA ARG A 68 11.27 -4.24 7.94
C ARG A 68 10.79 -3.18 6.95
N ALA A 69 11.58 -2.86 5.92
CA ALA A 69 11.19 -1.90 4.90
C ALA A 69 9.91 -2.31 4.14
N ILE A 70 9.57 -3.62 4.06
CA ILE A 70 8.34 -4.08 3.41
C ILE A 70 7.06 -3.54 4.07
N LEU A 71 7.10 -3.15 5.35
CA LEU A 71 5.99 -2.48 6.04
C LEU A 71 5.57 -1.17 5.35
N ASN A 72 6.44 -0.61 4.52
CA ASN A 72 6.18 0.62 3.78
C ASN A 72 5.56 0.40 2.39
N LEU A 73 4.95 -0.78 2.11
CA LEU A 73 4.18 -0.96 0.87
C LEU A 73 3.15 0.16 0.74
N GLY A 74 3.15 0.84 -0.40
CA GLY A 74 2.26 1.97 -0.69
C GLY A 74 2.68 3.31 -0.06
N HIS A 75 3.55 3.34 0.95
CA HIS A 75 3.87 4.56 1.69
C HIS A 75 4.64 5.60 0.86
N THR A 76 5.50 5.19 -0.07
CA THR A 76 6.24 6.13 -0.91
C THR A 76 5.30 6.97 -1.77
N PHE A 77 4.28 6.35 -2.35
CA PHE A 77 3.21 7.04 -3.08
C PHE A 77 2.26 7.78 -2.13
N GLY A 78 1.88 7.13 -1.03
CA GLY A 78 0.97 7.69 -0.03
C GLY A 78 1.49 8.99 0.57
N HIS A 79 2.77 9.04 0.99
CA HIS A 79 3.38 10.26 1.52
C HIS A 79 3.46 11.39 0.47
N ALA A 80 3.67 11.06 -0.80
CA ALA A 80 3.61 12.07 -1.87
C ALA A 80 2.21 12.67 -1.97
N ILE A 81 1.16 11.84 -1.90
CA ILE A 81 -0.25 12.29 -1.91
C ILE A 81 -0.54 13.16 -0.68
N GLU A 82 -0.17 12.71 0.53
CA GLU A 82 -0.39 13.46 1.76
C GLU A 82 0.32 14.83 1.72
N THR A 83 1.57 14.86 1.25
CA THR A 83 2.35 16.09 1.13
C THR A 83 1.75 17.02 0.10
N PHE A 84 1.29 16.51 -1.06
CA PHE A 84 0.62 17.29 -2.08
C PHE A 84 -0.64 17.97 -1.55
N GLN A 85 -1.38 17.29 -0.69
CA GLN A 85 -2.61 17.80 -0.08
C GLN A 85 -2.38 18.53 1.25
N GLU A 86 -1.13 18.84 1.61
CA GLU A 86 -0.78 19.50 2.86
C GLU A 86 -1.39 18.82 4.11
N TYR A 87 -1.55 17.51 4.05
CA TYR A 87 -2.16 16.66 5.10
C TYR A 87 -3.62 17.03 5.45
N THR A 88 -4.32 17.74 4.56
CA THR A 88 -5.72 18.17 4.78
C THR A 88 -6.75 17.39 3.96
N GLY A 89 -6.31 16.53 3.03
CA GLY A 89 -7.15 15.79 2.11
C GLY A 89 -7.47 14.37 2.56
N PHE A 90 -6.85 13.38 1.93
CA PHE A 90 -6.99 11.98 2.30
C PHE A 90 -6.40 11.71 3.69
N LEU A 91 -7.03 10.79 4.43
CA LEU A 91 -6.42 10.23 5.62
C LEU A 91 -5.22 9.36 5.21
N HIS A 92 -4.26 9.16 6.14
CA HIS A 92 -3.07 8.34 5.89
C HIS A 92 -3.39 6.99 5.24
N GLY A 93 -4.30 6.21 5.81
CA GLY A 93 -4.66 4.91 5.23
C GLY A 93 -5.36 5.00 3.87
N GLU A 94 -6.07 6.09 3.58
CA GLU A 94 -6.63 6.35 2.24
C GLU A 94 -5.51 6.59 1.22
N ALA A 95 -4.51 7.40 1.56
CA ALA A 95 -3.36 7.65 0.72
C ALA A 95 -2.50 6.39 0.52
N VAL A 96 -2.32 5.59 1.59
CA VAL A 96 -1.61 4.30 1.52
C VAL A 96 -2.36 3.29 0.65
N ALA A 97 -3.70 3.25 0.69
CA ALA A 97 -4.51 2.37 -0.17
C ALA A 97 -4.26 2.66 -1.66
N ILE A 98 -4.28 3.94 -2.05
CA ILE A 98 -3.92 4.36 -3.41
C ILE A 98 -2.49 3.93 -3.74
N GLY A 99 -1.57 4.19 -2.83
CA GLY A 99 -0.15 3.86 -3.01
C GLY A 99 0.11 2.36 -3.15
N MET A 100 -0.65 1.51 -2.45
CA MET A 100 -0.56 0.05 -2.61
C MET A 100 -0.98 -0.37 -4.03
N LEU A 101 -2.06 0.17 -4.57
CA LEU A 101 -2.47 -0.11 -5.95
C LEU A 101 -1.41 0.34 -6.96
N MET A 102 -0.84 1.53 -6.79
CA MET A 102 0.24 2.02 -7.66
C MET A 102 1.50 1.13 -7.57
N ALA A 103 1.89 0.68 -6.38
CA ALA A 103 2.99 -0.26 -6.21
C ALA A 103 2.71 -1.62 -6.88
N MET A 104 1.46 -2.09 -6.84
CA MET A 104 1.04 -3.31 -7.54
C MET A 104 1.07 -3.14 -9.06
N GLU A 105 0.66 -1.99 -9.60
CA GLU A 105 0.77 -1.67 -11.03
C GLU A 105 2.23 -1.66 -11.49
N VAL A 106 3.15 -1.14 -10.66
CA VAL A 106 4.61 -1.25 -10.89
C VAL A 106 5.03 -2.73 -10.89
N SER A 107 4.50 -3.54 -9.96
CA SER A 107 4.81 -4.98 -9.88
C SER A 107 4.31 -5.77 -11.09
N VAL A 108 3.19 -5.34 -11.70
CA VAL A 108 2.72 -5.90 -13.00
C VAL A 108 3.71 -5.57 -14.12
N LEU A 109 4.18 -4.34 -14.22
CA LEU A 109 5.18 -3.96 -15.23
C LEU A 109 6.54 -4.64 -14.99
N ALA A 110 6.86 -5.01 -13.76
CA ALA A 110 8.02 -5.81 -13.40
C ALA A 110 7.85 -7.31 -13.75
N GLY A 111 6.66 -7.74 -14.15
CA GLY A 111 6.36 -9.12 -14.51
C GLY A 111 6.11 -10.06 -13.33
N HIS A 112 5.84 -9.51 -12.15
CA HIS A 112 5.60 -10.27 -10.92
C HIS A 112 4.11 -10.53 -10.64
N LEU A 113 3.26 -9.57 -10.97
CA LEU A 113 1.81 -9.66 -10.82
C LEU A 113 1.12 -9.61 -12.18
N VAL A 114 -0.17 -9.88 -12.20
CA VAL A 114 -1.05 -9.71 -13.36
C VAL A 114 -2.15 -8.69 -13.04
N ASP A 115 -2.76 -8.09 -14.06
CA ASP A 115 -3.82 -7.09 -13.89
C ASP A 115 -4.98 -7.58 -13.01
N GLN A 116 -5.30 -8.89 -13.08
CA GLN A 116 -6.33 -9.50 -12.25
C GLN A 116 -6.05 -9.37 -10.75
N ASP A 117 -4.77 -9.45 -10.33
CA ASP A 117 -4.38 -9.26 -8.94
C ASP A 117 -4.67 -7.83 -8.48
N VAL A 118 -4.31 -6.85 -9.31
CA VAL A 118 -4.59 -5.43 -9.03
C VAL A 118 -6.10 -5.19 -8.90
N GLN A 119 -6.89 -5.74 -9.83
CA GLN A 119 -8.35 -5.59 -9.80
C GLN A 119 -8.98 -6.31 -8.60
N ARG A 120 -8.42 -7.44 -8.19
CA ARG A 120 -8.85 -8.18 -6.98
C ARG A 120 -8.70 -7.29 -5.74
N ILE A 121 -7.54 -6.69 -5.55
CA ILE A 121 -7.28 -5.84 -4.38
C ILE A 121 -8.03 -4.51 -4.48
N ARG A 122 -8.18 -3.94 -5.67
CA ARG A 122 -9.03 -2.75 -5.87
C ARG A 122 -10.45 -2.99 -5.36
N ARG A 123 -11.07 -4.11 -5.71
CA ARG A 123 -12.40 -4.48 -5.21
C ARG A 123 -12.45 -4.63 -3.70
N LEU A 124 -11.41 -5.23 -3.08
CA LEU A 124 -11.34 -5.34 -1.62
C LEU A 124 -11.27 -3.96 -0.95
N LEU A 125 -10.46 -3.05 -1.47
CA LEU A 125 -10.37 -1.68 -0.97
C LEU A 125 -11.68 -0.92 -1.14
N GLU A 126 -12.37 -1.08 -2.28
CA GLU A 126 -13.68 -0.48 -2.55
C GLU A 126 -14.77 -0.95 -1.57
N VAL A 127 -14.76 -2.23 -1.17
CA VAL A 127 -15.67 -2.75 -0.13
C VAL A 127 -15.52 -1.95 1.17
N PHE A 128 -14.31 -1.54 1.53
CA PHE A 128 -14.06 -0.68 2.69
C PHE A 128 -14.17 0.82 2.38
N SER A 129 -14.73 1.20 1.23
CA SER A 129 -14.86 2.60 0.80
C SER A 129 -13.54 3.37 0.76
N LEU A 130 -12.45 2.68 0.47
CA LEU A 130 -11.14 3.27 0.29
C LEU A 130 -10.97 3.79 -1.14
N PRO A 131 -10.33 4.97 -1.34
CA PRO A 131 -10.08 5.51 -2.67
C PRO A 131 -9.08 4.63 -3.43
N SER A 132 -9.23 4.62 -4.75
CA SER A 132 -8.39 3.84 -5.66
C SER A 132 -7.60 4.69 -6.66
N ARG A 133 -7.73 6.02 -6.57
CA ARG A 133 -7.04 6.98 -7.45
C ARG A 133 -6.50 8.16 -6.65
N PRO A 134 -5.35 8.71 -7.06
CA PRO A 134 -4.82 9.94 -6.47
C PRO A 134 -5.74 11.14 -6.74
N PRO A 135 -5.47 12.32 -6.13
CA PRO A 135 -6.19 13.55 -6.43
C PRO A 135 -6.14 13.88 -7.93
N ASP A 136 -7.27 14.28 -8.51
CA ASP A 136 -7.38 14.57 -9.96
C ASP A 136 -6.44 15.67 -10.46
N ASN A 137 -6.02 16.57 -9.57
CA ASN A 137 -5.12 17.68 -9.87
C ASN A 137 -3.64 17.36 -9.57
N MET A 138 -3.30 16.13 -9.15
CA MET A 138 -1.92 15.72 -8.89
C MET A 138 -1.31 15.10 -10.15
N THR A 139 -0.25 15.72 -10.67
CA THR A 139 0.43 15.28 -11.90
C THR A 139 1.53 14.24 -11.63
N SER A 140 1.97 13.56 -12.69
CA SER A 140 3.15 12.67 -12.62
C SER A 140 4.42 13.41 -12.18
N THR A 141 4.56 14.69 -12.55
CA THR A 141 5.68 15.56 -12.14
C THR A 141 5.65 15.86 -10.64
N ASP A 142 4.45 16.12 -10.09
CA ASP A 142 4.29 16.33 -8.65
C ASP A 142 4.72 15.10 -7.87
N PHE A 143 4.27 13.90 -8.28
CA PHE A 143 4.68 12.66 -7.66
C PHE A 143 6.20 12.51 -7.63
N ILE A 144 6.85 12.63 -8.78
CA ILE A 144 8.31 12.49 -8.88
C ILE A 144 9.01 13.49 -7.96
N SER A 145 8.60 14.77 -8.00
CA SER A 145 9.21 15.82 -7.17
C SER A 145 9.08 15.52 -5.68
N LEU A 146 7.91 15.07 -5.23
CA LEU A 146 7.63 14.81 -3.82
C LEU A 146 8.28 13.51 -3.33
N MET A 147 8.28 12.45 -4.15
CA MET A 147 8.92 11.19 -3.81
C MET A 147 10.45 11.33 -3.64
N TYR A 148 11.11 12.15 -4.45
CA TYR A 148 12.54 12.42 -4.32
C TYR A 148 12.89 13.37 -3.15
N ARG A 149 11.93 14.13 -2.63
CA ARG A 149 12.13 14.97 -1.42
C ARG A 149 11.98 14.19 -0.11
N ASP A 150 11.31 13.05 -0.12
CA ASP A 150 11.18 12.21 1.08
C ASP A 150 12.56 11.67 1.49
N LYS A 151 12.87 11.71 2.80
CA LYS A 151 14.17 11.30 3.41
C LYS A 151 14.57 9.84 3.13
N LYS A 152 13.73 9.08 2.45
CA LYS A 152 13.98 7.69 2.04
C LYS A 152 14.83 7.54 0.78
N VAL A 153 15.29 8.64 0.19
CA VAL A 153 16.26 8.63 -0.90
C VAL A 153 17.66 8.48 -0.27
N LEU A 154 18.09 7.23 -0.09
CA LEU A 154 19.46 6.91 0.28
C LEU A 154 20.31 6.97 -0.99
N ASP A 155 21.35 7.77 -0.98
CA ASP A 155 22.32 7.92 -2.10
C ASP A 155 21.69 8.34 -3.45
N GLY A 156 20.61 9.12 -3.44
CA GLY A 156 19.94 9.58 -4.66
C GLY A 156 19.08 8.53 -5.36
N LYS A 157 18.90 7.34 -4.78
CA LYS A 157 18.11 6.23 -5.33
C LYS A 157 16.77 6.12 -4.63
N LEU A 158 15.71 6.10 -5.43
CA LEU A 158 14.35 5.87 -4.92
C LEU A 158 14.15 4.36 -4.68
N ARG A 159 13.83 4.01 -3.43
CA ARG A 159 13.50 2.63 -3.05
C ARG A 159 11.99 2.45 -3.02
N LEU A 160 11.49 1.46 -3.73
CA LEU A 160 10.07 1.08 -3.73
C LEU A 160 9.87 -0.27 -3.05
N VAL A 161 8.80 -0.39 -2.31
CA VAL A 161 8.32 -1.71 -1.87
C VAL A 161 7.34 -2.21 -2.93
N LEU A 162 7.64 -3.36 -3.50
CA LEU A 162 6.87 -4.03 -4.55
C LEU A 162 6.47 -5.43 -4.10
N LEU A 163 5.64 -6.11 -4.89
CA LEU A 163 5.19 -7.47 -4.64
C LEU A 163 5.75 -8.43 -5.69
N ARG A 164 6.33 -9.58 -5.25
CA ARG A 164 6.63 -10.74 -6.13
C ARG A 164 5.38 -11.57 -6.39
N ALA A 165 4.53 -11.65 -5.37
CA ALA A 165 3.22 -12.28 -5.39
C ALA A 165 2.36 -11.62 -4.30
N LEU A 166 1.05 -11.84 -4.31
CA LEU A 166 0.21 -11.49 -3.16
C LEU A 166 0.70 -12.28 -1.94
N GLY A 167 1.00 -11.59 -0.84
CA GLY A 167 1.61 -12.16 0.36
C GLY A 167 3.15 -12.23 0.34
N ASP A 168 3.82 -11.69 -0.68
CA ASP A 168 5.29 -11.66 -0.77
C ASP A 168 5.80 -10.31 -1.29
N ALA A 169 6.20 -9.44 -0.36
CA ALA A 169 6.76 -8.13 -0.67
C ALA A 169 8.29 -8.13 -0.64
N TYR A 170 8.88 -7.25 -1.44
CA TYR A 170 10.32 -7.01 -1.47
C TYR A 170 10.65 -5.53 -1.70
N VAL A 171 11.89 -5.17 -1.45
CA VAL A 171 12.41 -3.82 -1.73
C VAL A 171 13.11 -3.82 -3.08
N GLU A 172 12.73 -2.89 -3.94
CA GLU A 172 13.33 -2.64 -5.25
C GLU A 172 14.15 -1.35 -5.21
N ASP A 173 15.43 -1.44 -5.54
CA ASP A 173 16.38 -0.34 -5.33
C ASP A 173 16.66 0.53 -6.56
N ASP A 174 16.60 0.02 -7.81
CA ASP A 174 17.14 0.80 -8.96
C ASP A 174 16.41 0.60 -10.30
N SER A 175 15.85 -0.56 -10.56
CA SER A 175 15.28 -0.88 -11.88
C SER A 175 13.87 -0.33 -12.10
N SER A 176 13.24 0.17 -11.03
CA SER A 176 11.84 0.59 -11.05
C SER A 176 11.56 1.94 -11.71
N GLN A 177 12.56 2.76 -12.04
CA GLN A 177 12.33 4.13 -12.54
C GLN A 177 11.54 4.18 -13.86
N SER A 178 11.78 3.25 -14.78
CA SER A 178 11.04 3.20 -16.05
C SER A 178 9.60 2.73 -15.86
N TRP A 179 9.37 1.77 -14.96
CA TRP A 179 8.04 1.28 -14.59
C TRP A 179 7.26 2.33 -13.82
N LEU A 180 7.93 2.98 -12.84
CA LEU A 180 7.36 4.08 -12.07
C LEU A 180 6.82 5.19 -12.98
N LYS A 181 7.63 5.69 -13.92
CA LYS A 181 7.19 6.73 -14.86
C LYS A 181 5.97 6.31 -15.67
N LYS A 182 5.93 5.06 -16.16
CA LYS A 182 4.78 4.55 -16.90
C LYS A 182 3.51 4.53 -16.05
N VAL A 183 3.61 4.03 -14.81
CA VAL A 183 2.48 4.01 -13.87
C VAL A 183 1.99 5.42 -13.56
N LEU A 184 2.89 6.36 -13.26
CA LEU A 184 2.52 7.74 -12.96
C LEU A 184 1.80 8.42 -14.13
N ILE A 185 2.28 8.23 -15.36
CA ILE A 185 1.65 8.80 -16.56
C ILE A 185 0.27 8.17 -16.80
N SER A 186 0.13 6.86 -16.61
CA SER A 186 -1.16 6.16 -16.81
C SER A 186 -2.19 6.51 -15.74
N THR A 187 -1.73 6.81 -14.51
CA THR A 187 -2.61 7.07 -13.36
C THR A 187 -3.03 8.53 -13.26
N CYS A 188 -2.10 9.47 -13.55
CA CYS A 188 -2.29 10.91 -13.31
C CYS A 188 -2.37 11.74 -14.61
N GLY A 189 -2.11 11.12 -15.77
CA GLY A 189 -1.89 11.88 -17.00
C GLY A 189 -0.47 12.47 -17.09
N ALA A 190 -0.15 13.02 -18.26
CA ALA A 190 1.15 13.65 -18.51
C ALA A 190 1.28 15.00 -17.80
#